data_0d1348f5ff4c11e5dde8407f3f618783
#
_entry.id   0d1348f5ff4c11e5dde8407f3f618783
#
_cell.length_a   1.000
_cell.length_b   1.000
_cell.length_c   1.000
_cell.angle_alpha   90.00
_cell.angle_beta   90.00
_cell.angle_gamma   90.00
#
_symmetry.space_group_name_H-M   'P 1'
#
loop_
_entity.id
_entity.type
_entity.pdbx_description
1 polymer ?
#
loop_
_entity_poly.entity_id
_entity_poly.type
_entity_poly.pdbx_seq_one_letter_code
_entity_poly.pdbx_strand_id
1 'polypeptide(L)'
;MASIRDETAWVKTLELDAEGWTGHRAGQHLDVRLTAEDGYQAERSYSIASAPGEPLAITVERLEDGEVSPYLVDEVRDGDAFEVRGPIGGYFVWDGDEPEPVLLVGGGSGIVPLAAMARHRARVGASAPMKLLYSSRSWDEVIYRDELETLGIEVVYTLTREQPPGWKGYSRRIDDDVLRDVAFPATERPRVYVCGSTHFVDAAADGLVRLGYDPMWVRTERFGATG
;
A
#
# COMPACT_ATOMS: atom_id res chain seq x y z
N MET A 1 -12.03 -18.25 -1.11
CA MET A 1 -10.90 -17.68 -0.38
C MET A 1 -9.94 -18.79 0.05
N ALA A 2 -8.61 -18.58 -0.05
CA ALA A 2 -7.62 -19.61 0.20
C ALA A 2 -7.03 -19.56 1.63
N SER A 3 -6.67 -18.37 2.12
CA SER A 3 -6.11 -18.22 3.47
C SER A 3 -6.27 -16.81 4.02
N ILE A 4 -6.20 -16.67 5.34
CA ILE A 4 -6.25 -15.39 6.07
C ILE A 4 -5.01 -15.29 6.95
N ARG A 5 -4.36 -14.10 6.96
CA ARG A 5 -3.23 -13.80 7.83
C ARG A 5 -3.44 -12.48 8.54
N ASP A 6 -3.21 -12.46 9.84
CA ASP A 6 -3.19 -11.22 10.64
C ASP A 6 -1.89 -10.45 10.36
N GLU A 7 -2.01 -9.18 9.98
CA GLU A 7 -0.86 -8.28 9.82
C GLU A 7 -0.69 -7.40 11.08
N THR A 8 -1.81 -6.91 11.61
CA THR A 8 -1.91 -6.17 12.87
C THR A 8 -3.22 -6.53 13.55
N ALA A 9 -3.52 -5.93 14.71
CA ALA A 9 -4.79 -6.14 15.39
C ALA A 9 -6.04 -5.75 14.55
N TRP A 10 -5.86 -4.88 13.54
CA TRP A 10 -6.94 -4.32 12.73
C TRP A 10 -6.76 -4.53 11.22
N VAL A 11 -5.72 -5.27 10.82
CA VAL A 11 -5.40 -5.46 9.40
C VAL A 11 -5.17 -6.93 9.12
N LYS A 12 -5.84 -7.43 8.09
CA LYS A 12 -5.68 -8.80 7.61
C LYS A 12 -5.33 -8.85 6.13
N THR A 13 -4.49 -9.80 5.76
CA THR A 13 -4.27 -10.19 4.36
C THR A 13 -5.12 -11.40 4.04
N LEU A 14 -5.88 -11.30 2.96
CA LEU A 14 -6.77 -12.33 2.43
C LEU A 14 -6.19 -12.82 1.11
N GLU A 15 -5.80 -14.09 1.03
CA GLU A 15 -5.43 -14.75 -0.22
C GLU A 15 -6.68 -15.29 -0.89
N LEU A 16 -6.85 -14.97 -2.16
CA LEU A 16 -8.06 -15.23 -2.93
C LEU A 16 -7.80 -16.26 -4.02
N ASP A 17 -8.61 -17.29 -4.06
CA ASP A 17 -8.70 -18.19 -5.22
C ASP A 17 -9.79 -17.64 -6.15
N ALA A 18 -9.37 -16.94 -7.19
CA ALA A 18 -10.27 -16.27 -8.13
C ALA A 18 -10.27 -17.00 -9.47
N GLU A 19 -11.39 -17.68 -9.77
CA GLU A 19 -11.57 -18.37 -11.04
C GLU A 19 -11.47 -17.40 -12.23
N GLY A 20 -10.65 -17.75 -13.23
CA GLY A 20 -10.44 -16.91 -14.41
C GLY A 20 -9.52 -15.71 -14.20
N TRP A 21 -8.84 -15.60 -13.06
CA TRP A 21 -7.87 -14.53 -12.84
C TRP A 21 -6.68 -14.64 -13.79
N THR A 22 -6.47 -13.60 -14.61
CA THR A 22 -5.43 -13.60 -15.67
C THR A 22 -4.13 -12.90 -15.24
N GLY A 23 -4.06 -12.47 -13.98
CA GLY A 23 -2.92 -11.72 -13.44
C GLY A 23 -3.20 -10.23 -13.33
N HIS A 24 -2.22 -9.50 -12.77
CA HIS A 24 -2.30 -8.06 -12.50
C HIS A 24 -0.91 -7.43 -12.61
N ARG A 25 -0.85 -6.09 -12.52
CA ARG A 25 0.39 -5.30 -12.39
C ARG A 25 0.50 -4.77 -10.96
N ALA A 26 1.73 -4.61 -10.46
CA ALA A 26 1.96 -4.06 -9.12
C ALA A 26 1.43 -2.62 -9.01
N GLY A 27 0.56 -2.38 -8.02
CA GLY A 27 -0.12 -1.11 -7.81
C GLY A 27 -1.55 -1.04 -8.35
N GLN A 28 -2.06 -2.10 -9.00
CA GLN A 28 -3.48 -2.20 -9.35
C GLN A 28 -4.33 -2.57 -8.13
N HIS A 29 -5.63 -2.35 -8.24
CA HIS A 29 -6.63 -2.72 -7.25
C HIS A 29 -7.72 -3.61 -7.85
N LEU A 30 -8.58 -4.13 -7.00
CA LEU A 30 -9.82 -4.79 -7.36
C LEU A 30 -10.95 -4.25 -6.49
N ASP A 31 -12.18 -4.38 -6.98
CA ASP A 31 -13.39 -4.13 -6.21
C ASP A 31 -13.87 -5.44 -5.59
N VAL A 32 -14.18 -5.39 -4.30
CA VAL A 32 -14.87 -6.46 -3.57
C VAL A 32 -16.33 -6.06 -3.39
N ARG A 33 -17.23 -6.94 -3.77
CA ARG A 33 -18.67 -6.78 -3.58
C ARG A 33 -19.18 -7.84 -2.62
N LEU A 34 -19.87 -7.39 -1.59
CA LEU A 34 -20.63 -8.22 -0.66
C LEU A 34 -22.13 -8.06 -0.96
N THR A 35 -22.85 -9.16 -0.90
CA THR A 35 -24.31 -9.18 -1.05
C THR A 35 -24.94 -9.75 0.21
N ALA A 36 -25.77 -8.97 0.89
CA ALA A 36 -26.52 -9.40 2.06
C ALA A 36 -27.70 -10.30 1.68
N GLU A 37 -28.28 -11.02 2.65
CA GLU A 37 -29.39 -11.95 2.42
C GLU A 37 -30.66 -11.27 1.84
N ASP A 38 -30.86 -9.99 2.14
CA ASP A 38 -31.96 -9.18 1.61
C ASP A 38 -31.71 -8.62 0.19
N GLY A 39 -30.52 -8.91 -0.37
CA GLY A 39 -30.09 -8.45 -1.69
C GLY A 39 -29.40 -7.09 -1.70
N TYR A 40 -29.19 -6.45 -0.53
CA TYR A 40 -28.38 -5.24 -0.45
C TYR A 40 -26.93 -5.53 -0.85
N GLN A 41 -26.32 -4.62 -1.59
CA GLN A 41 -24.95 -4.77 -2.08
C GLN A 41 -24.07 -3.59 -1.62
N ALA A 42 -22.89 -3.91 -1.09
CA ALA A 42 -21.84 -2.95 -0.80
C ALA A 42 -20.58 -3.32 -1.57
N GLU A 43 -19.94 -2.33 -2.20
CA GLU A 43 -18.72 -2.51 -2.99
C GLU A 43 -17.63 -1.55 -2.51
N ARG A 44 -16.40 -2.05 -2.38
CA ARG A 44 -15.23 -1.23 -2.02
C ARG A 44 -13.99 -1.70 -2.78
N SER A 45 -13.13 -0.74 -3.13
CA SER A 45 -11.86 -1.00 -3.82
C SER A 45 -10.76 -1.31 -2.82
N TYR A 46 -9.97 -2.35 -3.13
CA TYR A 46 -8.80 -2.75 -2.35
C TYR A 46 -7.60 -2.94 -3.27
N SER A 47 -6.47 -2.34 -2.90
CA SER A 47 -5.23 -2.58 -3.62
C SER A 47 -4.83 -4.04 -3.57
N ILE A 48 -4.34 -4.56 -4.68
CA ILE A 48 -3.78 -5.90 -4.74
C ILE A 48 -2.46 -5.89 -3.96
N ALA A 49 -2.37 -6.76 -2.97
CA ALA A 49 -1.23 -6.85 -2.06
C ALA A 49 -0.09 -7.70 -2.63
N SER A 50 -0.42 -8.76 -3.37
CA SER A 50 0.55 -9.67 -3.96
C SER A 50 1.30 -9.05 -5.14
N ALA A 51 2.53 -9.54 -5.39
CA ALA A 51 3.24 -9.20 -6.62
C ALA A 51 2.62 -9.92 -7.83
N PRO A 52 2.77 -9.38 -9.05
CA PRO A 52 2.42 -10.09 -10.27
C PRO A 52 3.04 -11.49 -10.34
N GLY A 53 2.21 -12.49 -10.61
CA GLY A 53 2.61 -13.89 -10.68
C GLY A 53 2.67 -14.63 -9.33
N GLU A 54 2.22 -14.00 -8.26
CA GLU A 54 1.91 -14.63 -6.96
C GLU A 54 0.41 -14.91 -6.84
N PRO A 55 -0.02 -15.76 -5.89
CA PRO A 55 -1.45 -15.91 -5.56
C PRO A 55 -2.08 -14.56 -5.29
N LEU A 56 -3.29 -14.35 -5.80
CA LEU A 56 -4.00 -13.07 -5.61
C LEU A 56 -4.25 -12.82 -4.14
N ALA A 57 -3.85 -11.67 -3.63
CA ALA A 57 -4.11 -11.27 -2.26
C ALA A 57 -4.50 -9.79 -2.16
N ILE A 58 -5.36 -9.49 -1.21
CA ILE A 58 -5.67 -8.12 -0.78
C ILE A 58 -5.36 -7.98 0.71
N THR A 59 -5.04 -6.77 1.14
CA THR A 59 -4.88 -6.47 2.56
C THR A 59 -5.88 -5.41 2.96
N VAL A 60 -6.66 -5.71 3.99
CA VAL A 60 -7.82 -4.95 4.41
C VAL A 60 -7.59 -4.39 5.81
N GLU A 61 -7.65 -3.07 5.95
CA GLU A 61 -7.73 -2.38 7.23
C GLU A 61 -9.21 -2.25 7.65
N ARG A 62 -9.52 -2.65 8.87
CA ARG A 62 -10.85 -2.52 9.45
C ARG A 62 -11.16 -1.06 9.73
N LEU A 63 -12.16 -0.52 9.07
CA LEU A 63 -12.70 0.82 9.33
C LEU A 63 -13.93 0.69 10.23
N GLU A 64 -13.98 1.43 11.35
CA GLU A 64 -15.02 1.30 12.36
C GLU A 64 -16.44 1.54 11.79
N ASP A 65 -16.58 2.56 10.94
CA ASP A 65 -17.85 2.91 10.30
C ASP A 65 -17.97 2.33 8.86
N GLY A 66 -17.13 1.34 8.51
CA GLY A 66 -17.15 0.71 7.19
C GLY A 66 -18.23 -0.36 7.08
N GLU A 67 -18.76 -0.58 5.87
CA GLU A 67 -19.74 -1.65 5.60
C GLU A 67 -19.08 -2.96 5.15
N VAL A 68 -17.94 -2.87 4.44
CA VAL A 68 -17.26 -4.03 3.84
C VAL A 68 -16.06 -4.48 4.67
N SER A 69 -15.20 -3.54 5.10
CA SER A 69 -13.97 -3.89 5.81
C SER A 69 -14.18 -4.58 7.16
N PRO A 70 -15.20 -4.25 8.00
CA PRO A 70 -15.46 -5.02 9.21
C PRO A 70 -15.83 -6.46 8.91
N TYR A 71 -16.69 -6.71 7.91
CA TYR A 71 -17.04 -8.08 7.52
C TYR A 71 -15.81 -8.87 7.07
N LEU A 72 -14.96 -8.29 6.21
CA LEU A 72 -13.76 -8.94 5.70
C LEU A 72 -12.73 -9.24 6.80
N VAL A 73 -12.66 -8.41 7.83
CA VAL A 73 -11.68 -8.58 8.92
C VAL A 73 -12.23 -9.45 10.06
N ASP A 74 -13.50 -9.25 10.45
CA ASP A 74 -14.04 -9.88 11.65
C ASP A 74 -14.77 -11.20 11.38
N GLU A 75 -15.44 -11.34 10.22
CA GLU A 75 -16.40 -12.42 9.97
C GLU A 75 -15.93 -13.44 8.93
N VAL A 76 -15.22 -13.02 7.88
CA VAL A 76 -14.78 -13.91 6.80
C VAL A 76 -13.89 -15.04 7.33
N ARG A 77 -14.09 -16.24 6.80
CA ARG A 77 -13.37 -17.48 7.13
C ARG A 77 -12.79 -18.13 5.87
N ASP A 78 -11.82 -19.02 6.07
CA ASP A 78 -11.29 -19.85 4.98
C ASP A 78 -12.43 -20.64 4.31
N GLY A 79 -12.49 -20.58 2.98
CA GLY A 79 -13.53 -21.19 2.18
C GLY A 79 -14.72 -20.29 1.84
N ASP A 80 -14.89 -19.15 2.50
CA ASP A 80 -15.94 -18.21 2.13
C ASP A 80 -15.73 -17.63 0.72
N ALA A 81 -16.82 -17.22 0.08
CA ALA A 81 -16.79 -16.67 -1.27
C ALA A 81 -17.49 -15.31 -1.33
N PHE A 82 -16.91 -14.40 -2.08
CA PHE A 82 -17.48 -13.09 -2.41
C PHE A 82 -17.07 -12.69 -3.83
N GLU A 83 -17.76 -11.71 -4.40
CA GLU A 83 -17.49 -11.27 -5.75
C GLU A 83 -16.29 -10.31 -5.78
N VAL A 84 -15.40 -10.51 -6.78
CA VAL A 84 -14.31 -9.58 -7.07
C VAL A 84 -14.36 -9.17 -8.54
N ARG A 85 -14.04 -7.90 -8.80
CA ARG A 85 -13.90 -7.36 -10.15
C ARG A 85 -12.53 -6.68 -10.28
N GLY A 86 -11.75 -7.11 -11.24
CA GLY A 86 -10.43 -6.55 -11.49
C GLY A 86 -9.63 -7.36 -12.52
N PRO A 87 -8.34 -7.06 -12.69
CA PRO A 87 -7.62 -5.94 -12.06
C PRO A 87 -8.04 -4.58 -12.65
N ILE A 88 -8.02 -3.54 -11.84
CA ILE A 88 -8.40 -2.17 -12.20
C ILE A 88 -7.21 -1.23 -11.97
N GLY A 89 -7.11 -0.17 -12.80
CA GLY A 89 -6.07 0.85 -12.68
C GLY A 89 -4.92 0.66 -13.68
N GLY A 90 -4.24 1.75 -14.01
CA GLY A 90 -3.12 1.77 -14.96
C GLY A 90 -2.19 2.96 -14.75
N TYR A 91 -2.60 3.93 -13.93
CA TYR A 91 -1.80 5.11 -13.61
C TYR A 91 -0.81 4.83 -12.46
N PHE A 92 -1.28 4.20 -11.41
CA PHE A 92 -0.50 3.90 -10.18
C PHE A 92 0.14 2.51 -10.27
N VAL A 93 0.93 2.25 -11.31
CA VAL A 93 1.55 0.94 -11.56
C VAL A 93 3.04 1.07 -11.82
N TRP A 94 3.79 0.05 -11.42
CA TRP A 94 5.21 -0.11 -11.67
C TRP A 94 5.51 -1.51 -12.20
N ASP A 95 6.21 -1.60 -13.34
CA ASP A 95 6.44 -2.86 -14.06
C ASP A 95 7.85 -3.46 -13.83
N GLY A 96 8.76 -2.68 -13.25
CA GLY A 96 10.10 -3.18 -12.90
C GLY A 96 11.14 -3.11 -14.02
N ASP A 97 10.79 -2.58 -15.17
CA ASP A 97 11.67 -2.48 -16.36
C ASP A 97 12.36 -1.11 -16.52
N GLU A 98 11.98 -0.14 -15.69
CA GLU A 98 12.56 1.19 -15.74
C GLU A 98 13.80 1.31 -14.83
N PRO A 99 14.88 1.96 -15.29
CA PRO A 99 16.13 2.07 -14.56
C PRO A 99 16.15 3.20 -13.52
N GLU A 100 15.19 4.14 -13.59
CA GLU A 100 15.14 5.31 -12.71
C GLU A 100 14.94 4.87 -11.25
N PRO A 101 15.51 5.61 -10.28
CA PRO A 101 15.22 5.37 -8.87
C PRO A 101 13.72 5.44 -8.56
N VAL A 102 13.27 4.66 -7.61
CA VAL A 102 11.86 4.60 -7.19
C VAL A 102 11.74 5.00 -5.73
N LEU A 103 10.93 6.02 -5.46
CA LEU A 103 10.57 6.45 -4.11
C LEU A 103 9.12 6.05 -3.82
N LEU A 104 8.94 5.21 -2.82
CA LEU A 104 7.64 4.81 -2.30
C LEU A 104 7.35 5.60 -1.01
N VAL A 105 6.20 6.25 -0.90
CA VAL A 105 5.80 7.04 0.27
C VAL A 105 4.43 6.57 0.72
N GLY A 106 4.38 5.82 1.82
CA GLY A 106 3.19 5.15 2.31
C GLY A 106 2.70 5.67 3.65
N GLY A 107 1.38 5.82 3.82
CA GLY A 107 0.74 6.14 5.10
C GLY A 107 -0.33 5.12 5.47
N GLY A 108 -0.17 4.44 6.64
CA GLY A 108 -1.11 3.41 7.09
C GLY A 108 -1.27 2.29 6.05
N SER A 109 -2.51 1.92 5.72
CA SER A 109 -2.81 0.91 4.69
C SER A 109 -2.42 1.31 3.26
N GLY A 110 -2.01 2.57 3.03
CA GLY A 110 -1.37 2.98 1.78
C GLY A 110 -0.06 2.26 1.46
N ILE A 111 0.50 1.53 2.42
CA ILE A 111 1.64 0.63 2.18
C ILE A 111 1.30 -0.52 1.22
N VAL A 112 0.04 -0.95 1.13
CA VAL A 112 -0.35 -2.18 0.42
C VAL A 112 0.08 -2.19 -1.04
N PRO A 113 -0.29 -1.23 -1.91
CA PRO A 113 0.16 -1.23 -3.29
C PRO A 113 1.67 -0.99 -3.42
N LEU A 114 2.28 -0.28 -2.48
CA LEU A 114 3.72 -0.01 -2.47
C LEU A 114 4.53 -1.27 -2.11
N ALA A 115 4.05 -2.08 -1.17
CA ALA A 115 4.63 -3.37 -0.85
C ALA A 115 4.53 -4.33 -2.05
N ALA A 116 3.42 -4.32 -2.79
CA ALA A 116 3.29 -5.09 -4.03
C ALA A 116 4.36 -4.69 -5.07
N MET A 117 4.68 -3.40 -5.20
CA MET A 117 5.79 -2.93 -6.06
C MET A 117 7.15 -3.41 -5.56
N ALA A 118 7.40 -3.35 -4.24
CA ALA A 118 8.66 -3.80 -3.66
C ALA A 118 8.84 -5.32 -3.77
N ARG A 119 7.78 -6.11 -3.57
CA ARG A 119 7.73 -7.56 -3.82
C ARG A 119 8.02 -7.87 -5.30
N HIS A 120 7.38 -7.13 -6.20
CA HIS A 120 7.60 -7.28 -7.63
C HIS A 120 9.05 -7.01 -8.01
N ARG A 121 9.67 -5.93 -7.48
CA ARG A 121 11.08 -5.63 -7.67
C ARG A 121 11.98 -6.81 -7.28
N ALA A 122 11.78 -7.35 -6.08
CA ALA A 122 12.55 -8.49 -5.60
C ALA A 122 12.38 -9.73 -6.49
N ARG A 123 11.13 -10.00 -6.92
CA ARG A 123 10.77 -11.15 -7.72
C ARG A 123 11.39 -11.13 -9.13
N VAL A 124 11.38 -9.98 -9.80
CA VAL A 124 11.94 -9.85 -11.17
C VAL A 124 13.42 -9.52 -11.17
N GLY A 125 14.02 -9.30 -10.00
CA GLY A 125 15.42 -8.92 -9.88
C GLY A 125 15.74 -7.55 -10.49
N ALA A 126 14.78 -6.60 -10.44
CA ALA A 126 14.98 -5.27 -10.99
C ALA A 126 16.11 -4.52 -10.23
N SER A 127 17.00 -3.89 -10.99
CA SER A 127 18.18 -3.20 -10.45
C SER A 127 17.91 -1.76 -10.02
N ALA A 128 16.74 -1.19 -10.35
CA ALA A 128 16.39 0.18 -9.97
C ALA A 128 16.52 0.39 -8.46
N PRO A 129 17.26 1.41 -7.99
CA PRO A 129 17.30 1.75 -6.58
C PRO A 129 15.89 2.05 -6.07
N MET A 130 15.51 1.48 -4.94
CA MET A 130 14.18 1.70 -4.37
C MET A 130 14.29 2.02 -2.88
N LYS A 131 13.54 3.05 -2.45
CA LYS A 131 13.40 3.45 -1.06
C LYS A 131 11.92 3.51 -0.69
N LEU A 132 11.62 3.19 0.55
CA LEU A 132 10.29 3.31 1.14
C LEU A 132 10.35 4.23 2.36
N LEU A 133 9.60 5.33 2.33
CA LEU A 133 9.26 6.12 3.50
C LEU A 133 7.86 5.70 3.98
N TYR A 134 7.78 5.08 5.15
CA TYR A 134 6.53 4.55 5.68
C TYR A 134 6.11 5.25 6.98
N SER A 135 4.95 5.89 6.95
CA SER A 135 4.33 6.56 8.09
C SER A 135 3.25 5.68 8.71
N SER A 136 3.42 5.35 10.00
CA SER A 136 2.43 4.68 10.82
C SER A 136 2.16 5.47 12.11
N ARG A 137 1.11 5.11 12.85
CA ARG A 137 0.82 5.74 14.15
C ARG A 137 1.75 5.22 15.23
N SER A 138 1.94 3.90 15.28
CA SER A 138 2.81 3.20 16.21
C SER A 138 3.56 2.07 15.51
N TRP A 139 4.51 1.44 16.20
CA TRP A 139 5.24 0.30 15.68
C TRP A 139 4.37 -0.95 15.53
N ASP A 140 3.38 -1.12 16.39
CA ASP A 140 2.45 -2.25 16.37
C ASP A 140 1.41 -2.14 15.23
N GLU A 141 1.24 -0.94 14.66
CA GLU A 141 0.40 -0.68 13.49
C GLU A 141 1.18 -0.73 12.15
N VAL A 142 2.47 -1.09 12.16
CA VAL A 142 3.26 -1.25 10.93
C VAL A 142 2.85 -2.54 10.23
N ILE A 143 2.18 -2.40 9.09
CA ILE A 143 1.75 -3.52 8.23
C ILE A 143 2.98 -4.10 7.52
N TYR A 144 3.07 -5.42 7.39
CA TYR A 144 4.19 -6.16 6.77
C TYR A 144 5.55 -5.90 7.43
N ARG A 145 5.58 -5.53 8.72
CA ARG A 145 6.78 -5.10 9.43
C ARG A 145 7.98 -6.02 9.20
N ASP A 146 7.81 -7.31 9.46
CA ASP A 146 8.90 -8.29 9.39
C ASP A 146 9.31 -8.59 7.93
N GLU A 147 8.37 -8.47 7.00
CA GLU A 147 8.62 -8.71 5.58
C GLU A 147 9.37 -7.55 4.91
N LEU A 148 9.01 -6.30 5.20
CA LEU A 148 9.61 -5.11 4.58
C LEU A 148 11.12 -5.07 4.75
N GLU A 149 11.64 -5.59 5.87
CA GLU A 149 13.08 -5.71 6.14
C GLU A 149 13.79 -6.72 5.22
N THR A 150 13.05 -7.66 4.63
CA THR A 150 13.60 -8.73 3.76
C THR A 150 13.57 -8.40 2.27
N LEU A 151 12.86 -7.34 1.85
CA LEU A 151 12.67 -7.01 0.43
C LEU A 151 13.90 -6.39 -0.25
N GLY A 152 15.00 -6.18 0.48
CA GLY A 152 16.26 -5.66 -0.09
C GLY A 152 16.14 -4.22 -0.60
N ILE A 153 15.30 -3.41 0.04
CA ILE A 153 15.15 -1.97 -0.17
C ILE A 153 15.46 -1.20 1.12
N GLU A 154 15.78 0.07 0.99
CA GLU A 154 15.91 0.95 2.15
C GLU A 154 14.52 1.33 2.66
N VAL A 155 14.22 1.02 3.93
CA VAL A 155 12.95 1.37 4.57
C VAL A 155 13.20 2.36 5.69
N VAL A 156 12.55 3.50 5.61
CA VAL A 156 12.59 4.55 6.65
C VAL A 156 11.20 4.72 7.23
N TYR A 157 11.10 4.59 8.55
CA TYR A 157 9.83 4.71 9.26
C TYR A 157 9.69 6.06 9.96
N THR A 158 8.47 6.59 9.98
CA THR A 158 8.05 7.66 10.87
C THR A 158 6.83 7.26 11.68
N LEU A 159 6.94 7.32 13.02
CA LEU A 159 5.86 6.96 13.94
C LEU A 159 5.25 8.23 14.53
N THR A 160 3.96 8.46 14.26
CA THR A 160 3.33 9.76 14.49
C THR A 160 2.66 9.91 15.85
N ARG A 161 2.46 8.83 16.60
CA ARG A 161 1.81 8.84 17.92
C ARG A 161 2.64 8.17 19.00
N GLU A 162 2.97 6.90 18.82
CA GLU A 162 3.65 6.11 19.83
C GLU A 162 4.92 5.47 19.27
N GLN A 163 6.02 5.55 20.03
CA GLN A 163 7.31 5.01 19.65
C GLN A 163 7.76 3.98 20.68
N PRO A 164 8.33 2.84 20.24
CA PRO A 164 8.88 1.87 21.18
C PRO A 164 10.13 2.42 21.89
N PRO A 165 10.48 1.90 23.08
CA PRO A 165 11.69 2.30 23.77
C PRO A 165 12.93 2.16 22.88
N GLY A 166 13.75 3.22 22.84
CA GLY A 166 14.98 3.24 22.03
C GLY A 166 14.78 3.55 20.56
N TRP A 167 13.58 3.99 20.16
CA TRP A 167 13.29 4.41 18.78
C TRP A 167 14.29 5.45 18.27
N LYS A 168 14.82 5.24 17.06
CA LYS A 168 15.79 6.12 16.41
C LYS A 168 15.29 6.72 15.08
N GLY A 169 14.13 6.28 14.59
CA GLY A 169 13.50 6.82 13.41
C GLY A 169 12.78 8.14 13.69
N TYR A 170 12.08 8.64 12.69
CA TYR A 170 11.30 9.88 12.85
C TYR A 170 10.10 9.66 13.79
N SER A 171 9.79 10.68 14.61
CA SER A 171 8.68 10.69 15.59
C SER A 171 7.69 11.82 15.29
N ARG A 172 7.39 12.06 14.00
CA ARG A 172 6.55 13.16 13.53
C ARG A 172 5.86 12.82 12.22
N ARG A 173 4.90 13.63 11.82
CA ARG A 173 4.31 13.53 10.47
C ARG A 173 5.36 13.85 9.41
N ILE A 174 5.15 13.32 8.20
CA ILE A 174 5.98 13.65 7.05
C ILE A 174 5.88 15.15 6.76
N ASP A 175 7.03 15.77 6.62
CA ASP A 175 7.23 17.18 6.24
C ASP A 175 8.37 17.29 5.21
N ASP A 176 8.65 18.51 4.76
CA ASP A 176 9.69 18.76 3.76
C ASP A 176 11.09 18.34 4.22
N ASP A 177 11.37 18.37 5.53
CA ASP A 177 12.66 17.96 6.05
C ASP A 177 12.82 16.44 6.01
N VAL A 178 11.80 15.68 6.44
CA VAL A 178 11.80 14.22 6.34
C VAL A 178 11.91 13.77 4.88
N LEU A 179 11.16 14.42 3.99
CA LEU A 179 11.24 14.11 2.55
C LEU A 179 12.64 14.41 1.98
N ARG A 180 13.25 15.54 2.35
CA ARG A 180 14.58 15.92 1.89
C ARG A 180 15.66 14.95 2.36
N ASP A 181 15.54 14.45 3.58
CA ASP A 181 16.51 13.52 4.16
C ASP A 181 16.45 12.12 3.54
N VAL A 182 15.23 11.68 3.16
CA VAL A 182 14.99 10.29 2.73
C VAL A 182 14.99 10.14 1.22
N ALA A 183 14.42 11.11 0.51
CA ALA A 183 14.18 10.97 -0.92
C ALA A 183 15.47 11.02 -1.74
N PHE A 184 15.42 10.45 -2.95
CA PHE A 184 16.50 10.64 -3.93
C PHE A 184 16.56 12.11 -4.38
N PRO A 185 17.70 12.63 -4.80
CA PRO A 185 17.76 13.97 -5.39
C PRO A 185 16.80 14.12 -6.58
N ALA A 186 16.05 15.21 -6.66
CA ALA A 186 15.10 15.46 -7.75
C ALA A 186 15.79 15.45 -9.14
N THR A 187 17.11 15.74 -9.18
CA THR A 187 17.94 15.70 -10.39
C THR A 187 18.11 14.30 -10.98
N GLU A 188 17.92 13.25 -10.17
CA GLU A 188 17.95 11.86 -10.61
C GLU A 188 16.62 11.43 -11.24
N ARG A 189 15.60 12.29 -11.23
CA ARG A 189 14.26 12.06 -11.80
C ARG A 189 13.60 10.78 -11.27
N PRO A 190 13.56 10.57 -9.95
CA PRO A 190 12.98 9.34 -9.42
C PRO A 190 11.48 9.28 -9.76
N ARG A 191 11.00 8.06 -10.00
CA ARG A 191 9.56 7.78 -10.04
C ARG A 191 9.06 7.74 -8.60
N VAL A 192 8.01 8.47 -8.31
CA VAL A 192 7.45 8.55 -6.96
C VAL A 192 6.04 8.02 -6.93
N TYR A 193 5.76 7.17 -5.94
CA TYR A 193 4.43 6.63 -5.67
C TYR A 193 4.04 6.98 -4.24
N VAL A 194 3.00 7.80 -4.09
CA VAL A 194 2.49 8.25 -2.79
C VAL A 194 1.11 7.66 -2.56
N CYS A 195 0.93 6.92 -1.47
CA CYS A 195 -0.36 6.29 -1.16
C CYS A 195 -0.72 6.38 0.32
N GLY A 196 -2.00 6.68 0.61
CA GLY A 196 -2.51 6.83 1.96
C GLY A 196 -3.79 7.68 2.02
N SER A 197 -4.09 8.23 3.18
CA SER A 197 -5.22 9.16 3.35
C SER A 197 -5.02 10.44 2.52
N THR A 198 -6.12 11.11 2.16
CA THR A 198 -6.08 12.35 1.37
C THR A 198 -5.10 13.38 1.94
N HIS A 199 -5.19 13.68 3.24
CA HIS A 199 -4.29 14.64 3.87
C HIS A 199 -2.81 14.21 3.86
N PHE A 200 -2.54 12.93 4.00
CA PHE A 200 -1.19 12.38 3.92
C PHE A 200 -0.62 12.54 2.51
N VAL A 201 -1.40 12.13 1.51
CA VAL A 201 -0.98 12.20 0.09
C VAL A 201 -0.74 13.64 -0.34
N ASP A 202 -1.63 14.56 0.01
CA ASP A 202 -1.48 15.98 -0.33
C ASP A 202 -0.22 16.57 0.32
N ALA A 203 0.00 16.32 1.62
CA ALA A 203 1.19 16.82 2.31
C ALA A 203 2.50 16.29 1.70
N ALA A 204 2.56 14.99 1.38
CA ALA A 204 3.75 14.38 0.79
C ALA A 204 3.98 14.84 -0.67
N ALA A 205 2.93 14.84 -1.51
CA ALA A 205 3.04 15.24 -2.90
C ALA A 205 3.43 16.73 -3.04
N ASP A 206 2.77 17.62 -2.30
CA ASP A 206 3.09 19.04 -2.29
C ASP A 206 4.51 19.30 -1.76
N GLY A 207 4.93 18.55 -0.73
CA GLY A 207 6.29 18.62 -0.20
C GLY A 207 7.33 18.25 -1.24
N LEU A 208 7.13 17.15 -1.96
CA LEU A 208 8.01 16.73 -3.05
C LEU A 208 8.10 17.79 -4.17
N VAL A 209 6.97 18.38 -4.57
CA VAL A 209 6.95 19.46 -5.57
C VAL A 209 7.74 20.68 -5.08
N ARG A 210 7.59 21.08 -3.79
CA ARG A 210 8.41 22.15 -3.20
C ARG A 210 9.90 21.83 -3.19
N LEU A 211 10.27 20.56 -3.10
CA LEU A 211 11.66 20.07 -3.18
C LEU A 211 12.18 19.94 -4.62
N GLY A 212 11.39 20.34 -5.62
CA GLY A 212 11.80 20.38 -7.02
C GLY A 212 11.49 19.11 -7.83
N TYR A 213 10.69 18.21 -7.31
CA TYR A 213 10.22 17.06 -8.09
C TYR A 213 9.22 17.52 -9.15
N ASP A 214 9.34 16.97 -10.35
CA ASP A 214 8.37 17.20 -11.42
C ASP A 214 7.06 16.48 -11.04
N PRO A 215 5.92 17.18 -10.97
CA PRO A 215 4.62 16.59 -10.66
C PRO A 215 4.23 15.42 -11.56
N MET A 216 4.73 15.37 -12.80
CA MET A 216 4.46 14.26 -13.73
C MET A 216 5.07 12.93 -13.29
N TRP A 217 6.09 12.97 -12.44
CA TRP A 217 6.77 11.79 -11.90
C TRP A 217 6.25 11.40 -10.50
N VAL A 218 5.35 12.20 -9.92
CA VAL A 218 4.72 11.94 -8.61
C VAL A 218 3.31 11.39 -8.84
N ARG A 219 3.18 10.07 -8.76
CA ARG A 219 1.90 9.37 -8.87
C ARG A 219 1.28 9.21 -7.49
N THR A 220 -0.01 9.48 -7.40
CA THR A 220 -0.72 9.47 -6.10
C THR A 220 -1.95 8.59 -6.15
N GLU A 221 -2.21 7.87 -5.06
CA GLU A 221 -3.44 7.12 -4.83
C GLU A 221 -3.96 7.42 -3.42
N ARG A 222 -5.26 7.60 -3.27
CA ARG A 222 -5.88 8.02 -2.02
C ARG A 222 -6.86 6.97 -1.54
N PHE A 223 -6.75 6.62 -0.26
CA PHE A 223 -7.74 5.82 0.44
C PHE A 223 -8.45 6.68 1.48
N GLY A 224 -9.74 6.44 1.68
CA GLY A 224 -10.56 7.16 2.61
C GLY A 224 -12.00 7.21 2.15
N ALA A 225 -12.90 7.66 3.02
CA ALA A 225 -14.29 7.86 2.65
C ALA A 225 -14.35 8.74 1.40
N THR A 226 -14.79 8.17 0.30
CA THR A 226 -15.34 8.96 -0.81
C THR A 226 -16.60 9.56 -0.25
N GLY A 227 -16.51 10.86 0.13
CA GLY A 227 -17.64 11.63 0.57
C GLY A 227 -18.68 11.76 -0.52
#